data_e1ad4c341ca8786e8c693e5ce46c24d0
#
_entry.id   e1ad4c341ca8786e8c693e5ce46c24d0
#
_cell.length_a   1.000
_cell.length_b   1.000
_cell.length_c   1.000
_cell.angle_alpha   90.00
_cell.angle_beta   90.00
_cell.angle_gamma   90.00
#
_symmetry.space_group_name_H-M   'P 1'
#
loop_
_entity.id
_entity.type
_entity.pdbx_description
1 polymer ?
#
loop_
_entity_poly.entity_id
_entity_poly.type
_entity_poly.pdbx_seq_one_letter_code
_entity_poly.pdbx_strand_id
1 'polypeptide(L)'
;MSSVRLSRIDSIVKDAIKAKVFPGCQVFIMKDGKPIYDKSFGNYTYEAIQKVEPTTMYDLASLSKTTGTLLAIMKLYDNGKLKLTDKASEYLTFLRETDKESITINELLFHESGLPAGLPFHRLPLEKNNTPSFLTAANDTTHTVRLKSTTLKYKEDWVSKIQTVEFQSQVSDSFYVHNRLHDAAMQMIANTRLSSKTYLYSCVNFILLKEIVETISGTSMDVFLDKEFYNPLHLNNIAYLPLRTHKKENITPTLKNDFLRNGLIQSYVHDPDAAFLGGISGNAGLFANARDVATVYQMLLNNGELDEKRYLSAETCQLFTTTTSASGRRGLGFDKPVLSNPGHSPCCISAPYSVYGHTGYTGTCCWVDPVNKLVYVFLSNRTYPNDGVNKLSKMGIRPKIQEVIYKSIK
;
A
#
# COMPACT_ATOMS: atom_id res chain seq x y z
N MET A 1 -11.71 14.90 -24.52
CA MET A 1 -12.38 14.21 -23.40
C MET A 1 -13.58 15.01 -22.93
N SER A 2 -14.73 14.37 -22.64
CA SER A 2 -15.97 15.07 -22.31
C SER A 2 -16.06 15.42 -20.81
N SER A 3 -16.00 16.70 -20.48
CA SER A 3 -16.14 17.20 -19.09
C SER A 3 -17.52 16.88 -18.50
N VAL A 4 -18.58 16.91 -19.33
CA VAL A 4 -19.95 16.54 -18.95
C VAL A 4 -20.03 15.06 -18.52
N ARG A 5 -19.33 14.17 -19.21
CA ARG A 5 -19.29 12.76 -18.81
C ARG A 5 -18.47 12.56 -17.54
N LEU A 6 -17.33 13.26 -17.41
CA LEU A 6 -16.51 13.21 -16.19
C LEU A 6 -17.27 13.68 -14.94
N SER A 7 -18.19 14.64 -15.06
CA SER A 7 -18.99 15.10 -13.90
C SER A 7 -19.85 14.01 -13.26
N ARG A 8 -20.09 12.88 -13.96
CA ARG A 8 -20.76 11.70 -13.37
C ARG A 8 -19.99 11.09 -12.21
N ILE A 9 -18.65 11.32 -12.14
CA ILE A 9 -17.83 10.91 -11.00
C ILE A 9 -18.36 11.58 -9.72
N ASP A 10 -18.75 12.86 -9.80
CA ASP A 10 -19.26 13.61 -8.66
C ASP A 10 -20.51 12.92 -8.04
N SER A 11 -21.43 12.44 -8.88
CA SER A 11 -22.63 11.74 -8.41
C SER A 11 -22.26 10.40 -7.77
N ILE A 12 -21.40 9.59 -8.43
CA ILE A 12 -20.94 8.30 -7.88
C ILE A 12 -20.31 8.47 -6.49
N VAL A 13 -19.46 9.48 -6.34
CA VAL A 13 -18.77 9.76 -5.07
C VAL A 13 -19.72 10.27 -4.01
N LYS A 14 -20.61 11.22 -4.34
CA LYS A 14 -21.61 11.75 -3.40
C LYS A 14 -22.56 10.67 -2.91
N ASP A 15 -23.03 9.79 -3.80
CA ASP A 15 -23.88 8.64 -3.43
C ASP A 15 -23.15 7.65 -2.54
N ALA A 16 -21.84 7.40 -2.81
CA ALA A 16 -21.02 6.55 -1.97
C ALA A 16 -20.83 7.12 -0.55
N ILE A 17 -20.58 8.43 -0.42
CA ILE A 17 -20.48 9.11 0.89
C ILE A 17 -21.83 9.02 1.63
N LYS A 18 -22.94 9.30 0.94
CA LYS A 18 -24.31 9.17 1.50
C LYS A 18 -24.60 7.74 1.99
N ALA A 19 -24.14 6.73 1.25
CA ALA A 19 -24.26 5.31 1.63
C ALA A 19 -23.25 4.88 2.71
N LYS A 20 -22.46 5.80 3.26
CA LYS A 20 -21.39 5.53 4.23
C LYS A 20 -20.42 4.45 3.76
N VAL A 21 -19.95 4.58 2.52
CA VAL A 21 -18.89 3.73 1.95
C VAL A 21 -17.51 4.19 2.44
N PHE A 22 -17.33 5.49 2.52
CA PHE A 22 -16.19 6.22 3.10
C PHE A 22 -16.66 7.63 3.49
N PRO A 23 -16.02 8.29 4.48
CA PRO A 23 -16.39 9.64 4.88
C PRO A 23 -15.94 10.70 3.89
N GLY A 24 -14.82 10.49 3.20
CA GLY A 24 -14.28 11.37 2.19
C GLY A 24 -13.28 10.70 1.27
N CYS A 25 -12.94 11.37 0.16
CA CYS A 25 -11.99 10.84 -0.81
C CYS A 25 -11.38 11.94 -1.66
N GLN A 26 -10.28 11.60 -2.34
CA GLN A 26 -9.72 12.35 -3.46
C GLN A 26 -9.83 11.52 -4.73
N VAL A 27 -10.14 12.19 -5.85
CA VAL A 27 -10.10 11.62 -7.20
C VAL A 27 -9.24 12.51 -8.07
N PHE A 28 -8.16 11.94 -8.60
CA PHE A 28 -7.24 12.67 -9.46
C PHE A 28 -7.03 11.90 -10.76
N ILE A 29 -7.14 12.60 -11.91
CA ILE A 29 -7.01 11.99 -13.23
C ILE A 29 -6.12 12.87 -14.10
N MET A 30 -5.08 12.26 -14.68
CA MET A 30 -4.25 12.88 -15.71
C MET A 30 -4.52 12.25 -17.07
N LYS A 31 -4.46 13.06 -18.11
CA LYS A 31 -4.54 12.64 -19.51
C LYS A 31 -3.49 13.42 -20.31
N ASP A 32 -2.66 12.68 -21.06
CA ASP A 32 -1.58 13.28 -21.84
C ASP A 32 -0.66 14.21 -21.00
N GLY A 33 -0.34 13.78 -19.76
CA GLY A 33 0.50 14.52 -18.82
C GLY A 33 -0.16 15.72 -18.14
N LYS A 34 -1.46 15.96 -18.36
CA LYS A 34 -2.18 17.11 -17.80
C LYS A 34 -3.28 16.67 -16.85
N PRO A 35 -3.46 17.34 -15.71
CA PRO A 35 -4.62 17.12 -14.84
C PRO A 35 -5.90 17.49 -15.58
N ILE A 36 -6.87 16.58 -15.62
CA ILE A 36 -8.19 16.80 -16.24
C ILE A 36 -9.33 16.69 -15.22
N TYR A 37 -9.04 16.12 -14.05
CA TYR A 37 -9.97 16.02 -12.94
C TYR A 37 -9.17 15.98 -11.64
N ASP A 38 -9.42 16.92 -10.74
CA ASP A 38 -8.76 17.04 -9.44
C ASP A 38 -9.80 17.51 -8.44
N LYS A 39 -10.37 16.59 -7.67
CA LYS A 39 -11.43 16.91 -6.71
C LYS A 39 -11.28 16.14 -5.40
N SER A 40 -11.53 16.86 -4.33
CA SER A 40 -11.68 16.35 -2.96
C SER A 40 -13.14 16.37 -2.55
N PHE A 41 -13.60 15.33 -1.86
CA PHE A 41 -14.99 15.17 -1.46
C PHE A 41 -15.12 14.74 -0.01
N GLY A 42 -16.18 15.23 0.65
CA GLY A 42 -16.55 14.80 2.00
C GLY A 42 -15.59 15.29 3.08
N ASN A 43 -15.45 14.51 4.12
CA ASN A 43 -14.76 14.89 5.35
C ASN A 43 -13.81 13.77 5.79
N TYR A 44 -12.97 14.06 6.79
CA TYR A 44 -12.07 13.08 7.40
C TYR A 44 -12.83 11.96 8.10
N THR A 45 -13.97 12.32 8.69
CA THR A 45 -14.82 11.43 9.49
C THR A 45 -16.29 11.68 9.17
N TYR A 46 -17.17 10.80 9.62
CA TYR A 46 -18.62 10.97 9.46
C TYR A 46 -19.23 12.05 10.38
N GLU A 47 -18.47 12.48 11.38
CA GLU A 47 -18.81 13.61 12.25
C GLU A 47 -18.67 14.98 11.54
N ALA A 48 -18.09 14.98 10.33
CA ALA A 48 -18.00 16.11 9.42
C ALA A 48 -17.30 17.39 9.97
N ILE A 49 -16.36 17.22 10.88
CA ILE A 49 -15.63 18.34 11.53
C ILE A 49 -14.62 18.95 10.56
N GLN A 50 -13.91 18.12 9.78
CA GLN A 50 -12.83 18.56 8.89
C GLN A 50 -13.06 18.06 7.46
N LYS A 51 -13.03 18.98 6.49
CA LYS A 51 -13.16 18.65 5.07
C LYS A 51 -11.89 18.03 4.50
N VAL A 52 -12.07 17.22 3.47
CA VAL A 52 -10.95 16.73 2.65
C VAL A 52 -10.49 17.85 1.72
N GLU A 53 -9.20 18.15 1.76
CA GLU A 53 -8.54 19.16 0.91
C GLU A 53 -7.57 18.46 -0.07
N PRO A 54 -7.10 19.13 -1.13
CA PRO A 54 -6.15 18.55 -2.10
C PRO A 54 -4.82 18.10 -1.46
N THR A 55 -4.42 18.69 -0.34
CA THR A 55 -3.20 18.35 0.43
C THR A 55 -3.43 17.28 1.47
N THR A 56 -4.67 16.82 1.67
CA THR A 56 -4.99 15.77 2.64
C THR A 56 -4.27 14.47 2.29
N MET A 57 -3.58 13.90 3.28
CA MET A 57 -2.87 12.63 3.12
C MET A 57 -3.72 11.45 3.60
N TYR A 58 -3.60 10.35 2.89
CA TYR A 58 -4.25 9.07 3.18
C TYR A 58 -3.21 7.97 3.39
N ASP A 59 -3.48 7.05 4.30
CA ASP A 59 -2.74 5.79 4.36
C ASP A 59 -2.98 5.00 3.07
N LEU A 60 -1.93 4.82 2.29
CA LEU A 60 -2.00 4.15 0.99
C LEU A 60 -2.20 2.64 1.09
N ALA A 61 -1.99 2.05 2.26
CA ALA A 61 -1.99 0.59 2.46
C ALA A 61 -1.11 -0.10 1.41
N SER A 62 -1.61 -1.15 0.74
CA SER A 62 -0.83 -1.89 -0.27
C SER A 62 -0.45 -1.09 -1.52
N LEU A 63 -1.01 0.09 -1.75
CA LEU A 63 -0.51 0.97 -2.82
C LEU A 63 0.94 1.44 -2.52
N SER A 64 1.38 1.38 -1.26
CA SER A 64 2.78 1.59 -0.85
C SER A 64 3.76 0.64 -1.55
N LYS A 65 3.31 -0.57 -1.88
CA LYS A 65 4.14 -1.55 -2.60
C LYS A 65 4.67 -1.00 -3.93
N THR A 66 3.81 -0.33 -4.67
CA THR A 66 4.13 0.16 -6.03
C THR A 66 4.52 1.63 -6.07
N THR A 67 4.11 2.42 -5.07
CA THR A 67 4.49 3.83 -4.96
C THR A 67 5.80 4.02 -4.17
N GLY A 68 6.23 3.00 -3.44
CA GLY A 68 7.46 2.99 -2.62
C GLY A 68 8.40 1.83 -3.00
N THR A 69 8.19 0.66 -2.41
CA THR A 69 9.14 -0.47 -2.48
C THR A 69 9.53 -0.85 -3.90
N LEU A 70 8.56 -0.93 -4.82
CA LEU A 70 8.83 -1.26 -6.22
C LEU A 70 9.69 -0.20 -6.90
N LEU A 71 9.45 1.09 -6.64
CA LEU A 71 10.31 2.16 -7.17
C LEU A 71 11.75 2.01 -6.70
N ALA A 72 11.97 1.67 -5.44
CA ALA A 72 13.30 1.44 -4.90
C ALA A 72 13.97 0.23 -5.58
N ILE A 73 13.25 -0.87 -5.77
CA ILE A 73 13.75 -2.05 -6.51
C ILE A 73 14.07 -1.68 -7.97
N MET A 74 13.19 -0.93 -8.65
CA MET A 74 13.43 -0.46 -10.02
C MET A 74 14.70 0.38 -10.11
N LYS A 75 14.94 1.26 -9.14
CA LYS A 75 16.15 2.10 -9.09
C LYS A 75 17.42 1.29 -8.87
N LEU A 76 17.38 0.29 -7.98
CA LEU A 76 18.52 -0.59 -7.76
C LEU A 76 18.79 -1.47 -8.97
N TYR A 77 17.76 -1.96 -9.65
CA TYR A 77 17.88 -2.69 -10.92
C TYR A 77 18.50 -1.80 -12.02
N ASP A 78 17.97 -0.60 -12.18
CA ASP A 78 18.41 0.40 -13.16
C ASP A 78 19.91 0.75 -12.99
N ASN A 79 20.35 0.83 -11.74
CA ASN A 79 21.74 1.07 -11.38
C ASN A 79 22.64 -0.20 -11.42
N GLY A 80 22.11 -1.35 -11.87
CA GLY A 80 22.84 -2.62 -11.95
C GLY A 80 23.24 -3.20 -10.58
N LYS A 81 22.56 -2.80 -9.49
CA LYS A 81 22.85 -3.24 -8.12
C LYS A 81 22.15 -4.54 -7.74
N LEU A 82 21.15 -4.96 -8.49
CA LEU A 82 20.49 -6.25 -8.38
C LEU A 82 20.00 -6.73 -9.75
N LYS A 83 19.79 -8.03 -9.88
CA LYS A 83 19.14 -8.66 -11.04
C LYS A 83 17.82 -9.31 -10.59
N LEU A 84 16.86 -9.40 -11.48
CA LEU A 84 15.60 -10.06 -11.19
C LEU A 84 15.73 -11.56 -10.92
N THR A 85 16.80 -12.17 -11.40
CA THR A 85 17.17 -13.59 -11.19
C THR A 85 17.96 -13.85 -9.92
N ASP A 86 18.44 -12.81 -9.25
CA ASP A 86 19.21 -12.97 -8.01
C ASP A 86 18.33 -13.60 -6.94
N LYS A 87 18.93 -14.43 -6.09
CA LYS A 87 18.25 -15.02 -4.94
C LYS A 87 18.17 -14.02 -3.79
N ALA A 88 17.01 -13.94 -3.15
CA ALA A 88 16.84 -13.11 -1.96
C ALA A 88 17.86 -13.44 -0.86
N SER A 89 18.30 -14.69 -0.75
CA SER A 89 19.32 -15.17 0.20
C SER A 89 20.73 -14.62 -0.08
N GLU A 90 20.99 -14.06 -1.27
CA GLU A 90 22.25 -13.38 -1.55
C GLU A 90 22.39 -12.10 -0.73
N TYR A 91 21.27 -11.41 -0.52
CA TYR A 91 21.15 -10.16 0.23
C TYR A 91 20.74 -10.38 1.69
N LEU A 92 19.86 -11.35 1.95
CA LEU A 92 19.26 -11.64 3.25
C LEU A 92 19.79 -12.95 3.81
N THR A 93 20.87 -12.87 4.59
CA THR A 93 21.60 -14.06 5.09
C THR A 93 20.75 -15.00 5.93
N PHE A 94 19.71 -14.49 6.62
CA PHE A 94 18.81 -15.31 7.43
C PHE A 94 17.92 -16.27 6.60
N LEU A 95 17.90 -16.14 5.27
CA LEU A 95 17.21 -17.08 4.37
C LEU A 95 18.10 -18.23 3.90
N ARG A 96 19.41 -18.16 4.14
CA ARG A 96 20.35 -19.23 3.79
C ARG A 96 20.08 -20.47 4.62
N GLU A 97 20.33 -21.63 4.05
CA GLU A 97 20.09 -22.94 4.69
C GLU A 97 18.63 -23.17 5.12
N THR A 98 17.68 -22.40 4.55
CA THR A 98 16.24 -22.60 4.71
C THR A 98 15.62 -23.04 3.39
N ASP A 99 14.36 -23.48 3.42
CA ASP A 99 13.59 -23.78 2.19
C ASP A 99 13.35 -22.54 1.30
N LYS A 100 13.72 -21.33 1.76
CA LYS A 100 13.60 -20.06 1.05
C LYS A 100 14.86 -19.62 0.32
N GLU A 101 15.94 -20.32 0.47
CA GLU A 101 17.25 -19.95 -0.11
C GLU A 101 17.18 -19.72 -1.62
N SER A 102 16.34 -20.45 -2.33
CA SER A 102 16.19 -20.38 -3.79
C SER A 102 15.16 -19.37 -4.28
N ILE A 103 14.51 -18.57 -3.39
CA ILE A 103 13.54 -17.57 -3.81
C ILE A 103 14.23 -16.43 -4.54
N THR A 104 13.78 -16.11 -5.77
CA THR A 104 14.32 -15.03 -6.58
C THR A 104 13.55 -13.72 -6.41
N ILE A 105 14.18 -12.60 -6.81
CA ILE A 105 13.53 -11.28 -6.85
C ILE A 105 12.27 -11.32 -7.75
N ASN A 106 12.33 -12.00 -8.91
CA ASN A 106 11.17 -12.21 -9.78
C ASN A 106 9.99 -12.86 -9.05
N GLU A 107 10.25 -13.95 -8.33
CA GLU A 107 9.23 -14.70 -7.62
C GLU A 107 8.58 -13.85 -6.51
N LEU A 108 9.35 -13.00 -5.83
CA LEU A 108 8.81 -12.04 -4.86
C LEU A 108 7.90 -11.01 -5.54
N LEU A 109 8.34 -10.42 -6.66
CA LEU A 109 7.58 -9.40 -7.39
C LEU A 109 6.30 -9.95 -8.03
N PHE A 110 6.32 -11.18 -8.53
CA PHE A 110 5.13 -11.84 -9.11
C PHE A 110 4.16 -12.42 -8.07
N HIS A 111 4.54 -12.42 -6.78
CA HIS A 111 3.81 -13.14 -5.74
C HIS A 111 3.71 -14.65 -6.01
N GLU A 112 4.78 -15.23 -6.53
CA GLU A 112 4.93 -16.65 -6.88
C GLU A 112 6.07 -17.32 -6.09
N SER A 113 6.42 -16.78 -4.93
CA SER A 113 7.53 -17.25 -4.07
C SER A 113 7.21 -18.46 -3.20
N GLY A 114 5.92 -18.81 -3.04
CA GLY A 114 5.47 -19.82 -2.09
C GLY A 114 5.35 -19.33 -0.64
N LEU A 115 5.65 -18.07 -0.36
CA LEU A 115 5.46 -17.47 0.97
C LEU A 115 3.97 -17.26 1.27
N PRO A 116 3.53 -17.37 2.55
CA PRO A 116 2.14 -17.14 2.94
C PRO A 116 1.69 -15.71 2.66
N ALA A 117 0.39 -15.48 2.56
CA ALA A 117 -0.19 -14.16 2.28
C ALA A 117 0.24 -13.09 3.29
N GLY A 118 0.41 -13.47 4.55
CA GLY A 118 0.90 -12.64 5.66
C GLY A 118 1.35 -13.49 6.83
N LEU A 119 2.10 -12.90 7.72
CA LEU A 119 2.50 -13.48 9.01
C LEU A 119 2.13 -12.49 10.12
N PRO A 120 1.56 -12.97 11.23
CA PRO A 120 1.02 -12.08 12.26
C PRO A 120 2.11 -11.54 13.20
N PHE A 121 3.01 -10.69 12.72
CA PHE A 121 4.11 -10.13 13.50
C PHE A 121 3.62 -9.33 14.70
N HIS A 122 2.48 -8.64 14.56
CA HIS A 122 1.82 -7.91 15.65
C HIS A 122 1.43 -8.80 16.85
N ARG A 123 1.45 -10.14 16.69
CA ARG A 123 1.18 -11.09 17.80
C ARG A 123 2.43 -11.45 18.59
N LEU A 124 3.63 -11.22 18.08
CA LEU A 124 4.88 -11.54 18.75
C LEU A 124 4.97 -10.96 20.17
N PRO A 125 4.56 -9.70 20.39
CA PRO A 125 4.56 -9.11 21.72
C PRO A 125 3.37 -9.52 22.62
N LEU A 126 2.40 -10.31 22.11
CA LEU A 126 1.26 -10.75 22.91
C LEU A 126 1.63 -11.94 23.80
N GLU A 127 1.03 -12.03 24.99
CA GLU A 127 1.11 -13.24 25.83
C GLU A 127 0.45 -14.44 25.15
N LYS A 128 1.02 -15.64 25.35
CA LYS A 128 0.60 -16.87 24.63
C LYS A 128 -0.89 -17.21 24.77
N ASN A 129 -1.52 -16.86 25.88
CA ASN A 129 -2.93 -17.19 26.17
C ASN A 129 -3.93 -16.15 25.65
N ASN A 130 -3.44 -15.13 24.94
CA ASN A 130 -4.23 -14.01 24.43
C ASN A 130 -4.39 -14.04 22.91
N THR A 131 -4.74 -15.20 22.34
CA THR A 131 -5.17 -15.22 20.93
C THR A 131 -6.63 -14.78 20.90
N PRO A 132 -6.94 -13.54 20.50
CA PRO A 132 -8.33 -13.13 20.40
C PRO A 132 -9.05 -14.00 19.39
N SER A 133 -10.19 -14.56 19.77
CA SER A 133 -11.00 -15.41 18.89
C SER A 133 -11.41 -14.74 17.58
N PHE A 134 -11.46 -13.41 17.54
CA PHE A 134 -11.78 -12.64 16.33
C PHE A 134 -10.69 -12.70 15.25
N LEU A 135 -9.43 -12.98 15.58
CA LEU A 135 -8.36 -13.14 14.59
C LEU A 135 -8.48 -14.46 13.80
N THR A 136 -9.27 -15.40 14.30
CA THR A 136 -9.57 -16.68 13.63
C THR A 136 -10.86 -16.64 12.81
N ALA A 137 -11.70 -15.62 13.00
CA ALA A 137 -13.03 -15.53 12.40
C ALA A 137 -13.19 -14.27 11.51
N ALA A 138 -12.23 -14.05 10.62
CA ALA A 138 -12.15 -12.88 9.74
C ALA A 138 -13.39 -12.62 8.86
N ASN A 139 -14.37 -13.51 8.83
CA ASN A 139 -15.54 -13.44 7.95
C ASN A 139 -16.87 -13.20 8.68
N ASP A 140 -16.88 -13.05 10.01
CA ASP A 140 -18.11 -12.90 10.75
C ASP A 140 -18.37 -11.43 11.11
N THR A 141 -19.45 -10.87 10.56
CA THR A 141 -19.88 -9.48 10.75
C THR A 141 -20.34 -9.17 12.19
N THR A 142 -20.53 -10.18 13.03
CA THR A 142 -20.95 -10.04 14.42
C THR A 142 -19.81 -9.85 15.41
N HIS A 143 -18.57 -10.10 14.98
CA HIS A 143 -17.37 -10.09 15.81
C HIS A 143 -16.93 -8.72 16.30
N THR A 144 -17.37 -7.64 15.66
CA THR A 144 -17.15 -6.27 16.14
C THR A 144 -17.67 -6.02 17.55
N VAL A 145 -18.66 -6.79 18.00
CA VAL A 145 -19.22 -6.68 19.34
C VAL A 145 -18.36 -7.44 20.37
N ARG A 146 -17.77 -8.56 20.00
CA ARG A 146 -16.88 -9.36 20.88
C ARG A 146 -15.53 -8.69 21.13
N LEU A 147 -15.05 -7.87 20.21
CA LEU A 147 -13.80 -7.10 20.38
C LEU A 147 -13.82 -6.17 21.58
N LYS A 148 -14.98 -5.66 21.98
CA LYS A 148 -15.12 -4.74 23.12
C LYS A 148 -14.88 -5.41 24.49
N SER A 149 -14.93 -6.72 24.56
CA SER A 149 -14.78 -7.48 25.83
C SER A 149 -13.43 -8.17 25.97
N THR A 150 -12.56 -8.13 24.97
CA THR A 150 -11.27 -8.83 25.00
C THR A 150 -10.16 -7.87 25.39
N THR A 151 -9.63 -8.02 26.59
CA THR A 151 -8.44 -7.30 27.02
C THR A 151 -7.21 -8.04 26.49
N LEU A 152 -6.46 -7.42 25.58
CA LEU A 152 -5.17 -7.95 25.17
C LEU A 152 -4.13 -7.65 26.22
N LYS A 153 -3.31 -8.67 26.53
CA LYS A 153 -2.13 -8.50 27.38
C LYS A 153 -0.88 -8.58 26.52
N TYR A 154 -0.06 -7.59 26.65
CA TYR A 154 1.27 -7.55 26.07
C TYR A 154 2.30 -8.03 27.07
N LYS A 155 3.36 -8.64 26.59
CA LYS A 155 4.57 -8.89 27.39
C LYS A 155 5.20 -7.56 27.74
N GLU A 156 5.46 -7.31 29.02
CA GLU A 156 5.94 -6.02 29.52
C GLU A 156 7.23 -5.53 28.83
N ASP A 157 8.14 -6.46 28.56
CA ASP A 157 9.43 -6.20 27.91
C ASP A 157 9.36 -6.08 26.37
N TRP A 158 8.15 -6.10 25.77
CA TRP A 158 7.93 -5.95 24.31
C TRP A 158 7.24 -4.66 23.91
N VAL A 159 6.61 -3.99 24.85
CA VAL A 159 5.87 -2.75 24.60
C VAL A 159 6.11 -1.71 25.69
N SER A 160 5.99 -0.43 25.33
CA SER A 160 6.14 0.70 26.25
C SER A 160 5.16 1.81 25.92
N LYS A 161 4.79 2.59 26.91
CA LYS A 161 4.04 3.85 26.74
C LYS A 161 4.95 5.05 26.49
N ILE A 162 6.25 4.87 26.71
CA ILE A 162 7.27 5.92 26.63
C ILE A 162 8.31 5.48 25.60
N GLN A 163 8.75 6.40 24.76
CA GLN A 163 9.85 6.18 23.83
C GLN A 163 11.18 6.07 24.59
N THR A 164 11.95 5.04 24.28
CA THR A 164 13.32 4.86 24.78
C THR A 164 14.23 4.36 23.66
N VAL A 165 15.52 4.18 23.93
CA VAL A 165 16.47 3.61 22.96
C VAL A 165 16.07 2.19 22.49
N GLU A 166 15.41 1.43 23.37
CA GLU A 166 14.95 0.06 23.05
C GLU A 166 13.56 0.03 22.40
N PHE A 167 12.73 1.05 22.63
CA PHE A 167 11.36 1.19 22.19
C PHE A 167 11.21 2.39 21.26
N GLN A 168 11.68 2.27 20.03
CA GLN A 168 11.68 3.39 19.07
C GLN A 168 10.48 3.37 18.12
N SER A 169 9.93 2.19 17.82
CA SER A 169 8.83 2.03 16.86
C SER A 169 7.49 2.44 17.46
N GLN A 170 7.05 3.65 17.15
CA GLN A 170 5.74 4.16 17.58
C GLN A 170 4.63 3.61 16.69
N VAL A 171 3.67 2.90 17.25
CA VAL A 171 2.56 2.25 16.52
C VAL A 171 1.21 2.93 16.69
N SER A 172 1.08 3.75 17.75
CA SER A 172 -0.02 4.70 17.99
C SER A 172 0.39 5.74 19.02
N ASP A 173 -0.50 6.67 19.37
CA ASP A 173 -0.24 7.63 20.43
C ASP A 173 0.14 6.89 21.73
N SER A 174 1.30 7.23 22.30
CA SER A 174 1.83 6.63 23.53
C SER A 174 1.89 5.09 23.53
N PHE A 175 2.20 4.49 22.37
CA PHE A 175 2.41 3.06 22.26
C PHE A 175 3.61 2.75 21.36
N TYR A 176 4.63 2.16 21.95
CA TYR A 176 5.91 1.83 21.32
C TYR A 176 6.21 0.35 21.44
N VAL A 177 6.87 -0.21 20.42
CA VAL A 177 7.30 -1.62 20.37
C VAL A 177 8.82 -1.69 20.46
N HIS A 178 9.29 -2.75 21.13
CA HIS A 178 10.72 -3.03 21.29
C HIS A 178 11.38 -3.34 19.94
N ASN A 179 12.57 -2.80 19.70
CA ASN A 179 13.33 -2.96 18.46
C ASN A 179 13.58 -4.42 18.07
N ARG A 180 13.71 -5.35 19.04
CA ARG A 180 13.88 -6.80 18.80
C ARG A 180 12.72 -7.45 18.03
N LEU A 181 11.56 -6.77 17.90
CA LEU A 181 10.43 -7.29 17.15
C LEU A 181 10.80 -7.52 15.69
N HIS A 182 11.61 -6.65 15.10
CA HIS A 182 12.10 -6.80 13.73
C HIS A 182 12.84 -8.13 13.54
N ASP A 183 13.82 -8.43 14.37
CA ASP A 183 14.62 -9.66 14.26
C ASP A 183 13.74 -10.90 14.49
N ALA A 184 12.83 -10.83 15.47
CA ALA A 184 11.88 -11.91 15.71
C ALA A 184 10.92 -12.14 14.53
N ALA A 185 10.54 -11.08 13.81
CA ALA A 185 9.73 -11.19 12.60
C ALA A 185 10.51 -11.82 11.44
N MET A 186 11.78 -11.45 11.25
CA MET A 186 12.66 -12.07 10.24
C MET A 186 12.88 -13.56 10.54
N GLN A 187 13.08 -13.93 11.80
CA GLN A 187 13.12 -15.33 12.23
C GLN A 187 11.81 -16.07 12.00
N MET A 188 10.65 -15.42 12.21
CA MET A 188 9.35 -16.01 11.90
C MET A 188 9.23 -16.29 10.40
N ILE A 189 9.72 -15.41 9.53
CA ILE A 189 9.77 -15.65 8.07
C ILE A 189 10.68 -16.85 7.78
N ALA A 190 11.90 -16.87 8.32
CA ALA A 190 12.87 -17.94 8.10
C ALA A 190 12.32 -19.33 8.49
N ASN A 191 11.56 -19.39 9.58
CA ASN A 191 11.00 -20.64 10.13
C ASN A 191 9.65 -21.04 9.49
N THR A 192 9.00 -20.17 8.72
CA THR A 192 7.73 -20.48 8.06
C THR A 192 7.98 -21.43 6.90
N ARG A 193 7.15 -22.48 6.79
CA ARG A 193 7.25 -23.44 5.69
C ARG A 193 6.71 -22.82 4.39
N LEU A 194 7.41 -23.02 3.28
CA LEU A 194 6.92 -22.65 1.96
C LEU A 194 5.78 -23.54 1.49
N SER A 195 4.86 -22.97 0.74
CA SER A 195 3.91 -23.70 -0.11
C SER A 195 4.46 -23.84 -1.54
N SER A 196 3.64 -24.34 -2.45
CA SER A 196 3.99 -24.38 -3.89
C SER A 196 4.21 -22.95 -4.43
N LYS A 197 5.19 -22.81 -5.35
CA LYS A 197 5.51 -21.56 -6.04
C LYS A 197 4.44 -21.22 -7.09
N THR A 198 3.21 -20.99 -6.65
CA THR A 198 2.08 -20.53 -7.46
C THR A 198 1.64 -19.15 -7.01
N TYR A 199 0.87 -18.45 -7.82
CA TYR A 199 0.38 -17.14 -7.46
C TYR A 199 -0.40 -17.16 -6.14
N LEU A 200 0.13 -16.47 -5.15
CA LEU A 200 -0.52 -16.14 -3.89
C LEU A 200 -0.10 -14.74 -3.46
N TYR A 201 -1.02 -13.77 -3.50
CA TYR A 201 -0.73 -12.44 -3.03
C TYR A 201 -0.17 -12.46 -1.60
N SER A 202 1.07 -12.01 -1.44
CA SER A 202 1.80 -12.06 -0.17
C SER A 202 2.39 -10.71 0.21
N CYS A 203 2.04 -10.22 1.38
CA CYS A 203 2.67 -9.04 1.97
C CYS A 203 4.12 -9.33 2.39
N VAL A 204 4.44 -10.59 2.76
CA VAL A 204 5.79 -11.01 3.16
C VAL A 204 6.80 -10.79 2.04
N ASN A 205 6.41 -11.01 0.78
CA ASN A 205 7.28 -10.75 -0.37
C ASN A 205 7.81 -9.31 -0.39
N PHE A 206 6.95 -8.35 -0.16
CA PHE A 206 7.33 -6.94 -0.19
C PHE A 206 8.07 -6.49 1.07
N ILE A 207 7.84 -7.15 2.21
CA ILE A 207 8.65 -6.97 3.41
C ILE A 207 10.09 -7.39 3.11
N LEU A 208 10.31 -8.58 2.50
CA LEU A 208 11.64 -9.02 2.09
C LEU A 208 12.28 -8.09 1.05
N LEU A 209 11.51 -7.60 0.07
CA LEU A 209 12.02 -6.64 -0.92
C LEU A 209 12.50 -5.34 -0.25
N LYS A 210 11.81 -4.86 0.80
CA LYS A 210 12.26 -3.70 1.59
C LYS A 210 13.59 -3.99 2.30
N GLU A 211 13.73 -5.15 2.93
CA GLU A 211 14.98 -5.56 3.59
C GLU A 211 16.14 -5.62 2.57
N ILE A 212 15.87 -6.10 1.34
CA ILE A 212 16.87 -6.13 0.26
C ILE A 212 17.26 -4.72 -0.15
N VAL A 213 16.30 -3.79 -0.28
CA VAL A 213 16.59 -2.38 -0.59
C VAL A 213 17.54 -1.78 0.45
N GLU A 214 17.24 -1.97 1.72
CA GLU A 214 18.06 -1.43 2.82
C GLU A 214 19.43 -2.08 2.90
N THR A 215 19.51 -3.38 2.65
CA THR A 215 20.80 -4.10 2.61
C THR A 215 21.71 -3.58 1.48
N ILE A 216 21.17 -3.37 0.29
CA ILE A 216 21.96 -2.91 -0.88
C ILE A 216 22.30 -1.42 -0.76
N SER A 217 21.36 -0.59 -0.32
CA SER A 217 21.53 0.86 -0.27
C SER A 217 22.33 1.35 0.96
N GLY A 218 22.34 0.55 2.04
CA GLY A 218 22.93 0.92 3.33
C GLY A 218 22.15 2.02 4.07
N THR A 219 20.93 2.35 3.62
CA THR A 219 20.06 3.36 4.23
C THR A 219 18.63 2.82 4.38
N SER A 220 17.82 3.43 5.26
CA SER A 220 16.41 3.07 5.35
C SER A 220 15.67 3.41 4.06
N MET A 221 14.62 2.63 3.76
CA MET A 221 13.89 2.74 2.49
C MET A 221 13.22 4.11 2.30
N ASP A 222 12.74 4.74 3.36
CA ASP A 222 12.17 6.10 3.31
C ASP A 222 13.22 7.13 2.88
N VAL A 223 14.43 7.10 3.47
CA VAL A 223 15.54 7.98 3.10
C VAL A 223 15.99 7.72 1.66
N PHE A 224 16.05 6.46 1.24
CA PHE A 224 16.38 6.10 -0.14
C PHE A 224 15.36 6.70 -1.14
N LEU A 225 14.06 6.52 -0.87
CA LEU A 225 12.99 7.01 -1.72
C LEU A 225 12.92 8.54 -1.76
N ASP A 226 13.10 9.20 -0.63
CA ASP A 226 13.16 10.67 -0.55
C ASP A 226 14.28 11.21 -1.42
N LYS A 227 15.46 10.63 -1.34
CA LYS A 227 16.64 11.04 -2.10
C LYS A 227 16.49 10.80 -3.61
N GLU A 228 16.04 9.60 -3.99
CA GLU A 228 16.04 9.17 -5.39
C GLU A 228 14.81 9.64 -6.17
N PHE A 229 13.67 9.85 -5.48
CA PHE A 229 12.38 10.15 -6.13
C PHE A 229 11.62 11.32 -5.51
N TYR A 230 11.25 11.28 -4.21
CA TYR A 230 10.23 12.20 -3.71
C TYR A 230 10.69 13.66 -3.67
N ASN A 231 11.88 13.93 -3.14
CA ASN A 231 12.45 15.27 -3.15
C ASN A 231 12.77 15.76 -4.58
N PRO A 232 13.42 14.95 -5.44
CA PRO A 232 13.67 15.36 -6.82
C PRO A 232 12.42 15.59 -7.69
N LEU A 233 11.30 14.92 -7.37
CA LEU A 233 9.98 15.12 -7.99
C LEU A 233 9.16 16.22 -7.31
N HIS A 234 9.72 16.92 -6.32
CA HIS A 234 9.05 17.97 -5.53
C HIS A 234 7.73 17.52 -4.89
N LEU A 235 7.67 16.27 -4.40
CA LEU A 235 6.50 15.72 -3.72
C LEU A 235 6.50 16.16 -2.26
N ASN A 236 5.49 16.92 -1.88
CA ASN A 236 5.43 17.52 -0.54
C ASN A 236 4.43 16.82 0.41
N ASN A 237 3.59 15.92 -0.11
CA ASN A 237 2.56 15.22 0.66
C ASN A 237 2.64 13.72 0.43
N ILE A 238 3.85 13.17 0.51
CA ILE A 238 4.14 11.74 0.45
C ILE A 238 5.23 11.43 1.47
N ALA A 239 5.00 10.51 2.40
CA ALA A 239 5.99 10.16 3.42
C ALA A 239 5.66 8.83 4.11
N TYR A 240 6.69 8.09 4.50
CA TYR A 240 6.63 7.16 5.60
C TYR A 240 6.71 7.94 6.93
N LEU A 241 6.13 7.37 8.00
CA LEU A 241 6.13 8.02 9.33
C LEU A 241 5.80 9.52 9.24
N PRO A 242 4.64 9.89 8.69
CA PRO A 242 4.35 11.26 8.25
C PRO A 242 4.41 12.29 9.37
N LEU A 243 4.29 11.91 10.64
CA LEU A 243 4.43 12.83 11.77
C LEU A 243 5.85 13.42 11.95
N ARG A 244 6.85 12.89 11.23
CA ARG A 244 8.20 13.48 11.20
C ARG A 244 8.24 14.81 10.45
N THR A 245 7.35 14.99 9.46
CA THR A 245 7.37 16.15 8.55
C THR A 245 6.01 16.85 8.40
N HIS A 246 4.92 16.19 8.81
CA HIS A 246 3.55 16.69 8.65
C HIS A 246 2.81 16.73 9.99
N LYS A 247 1.82 17.63 10.05
CA LYS A 247 0.93 17.70 11.20
C LYS A 247 -0.15 16.62 11.12
N LYS A 248 -0.58 16.11 12.27
CA LYS A 248 -1.63 15.09 12.38
C LYS A 248 -2.93 15.52 11.69
N GLU A 249 -3.25 16.81 11.73
CA GLU A 249 -4.44 17.41 11.12
C GLU A 249 -4.46 17.31 9.59
N ASN A 250 -3.32 17.07 8.95
CA ASN A 250 -3.24 16.91 7.49
C ASN A 250 -3.51 15.47 7.02
N ILE A 251 -3.75 14.54 7.94
CA ILE A 251 -3.81 13.10 7.66
C ILE A 251 -5.14 12.53 8.12
N THR A 252 -5.81 11.77 7.25
CA THR A 252 -7.10 11.15 7.60
C THR A 252 -6.92 10.00 8.60
N PRO A 253 -7.85 9.81 9.57
CA PRO A 253 -7.87 8.63 10.40
C PRO A 253 -8.34 7.39 9.62
N THR A 254 -7.89 6.23 10.02
CA THR A 254 -8.27 4.93 9.44
C THR A 254 -9.15 4.09 10.35
N LEU A 255 -8.98 4.17 11.67
CA LEU A 255 -9.80 3.46 12.66
C LEU A 255 -10.11 4.40 13.82
N LYS A 256 -11.35 4.36 14.34
CA LYS A 256 -11.74 5.14 15.53
C LYS A 256 -11.31 4.45 16.83
N ASN A 257 -11.38 3.12 16.86
CA ASN A 257 -11.04 2.30 18.02
C ASN A 257 -10.29 1.05 17.55
N ASP A 258 -8.98 1.14 17.45
CA ASP A 258 -8.13 -0.02 17.21
C ASP A 258 -7.94 -0.77 18.54
N PHE A 259 -8.25 -2.07 18.54
CA PHE A 259 -8.17 -2.88 19.74
C PHE A 259 -6.73 -3.32 20.09
N LEU A 260 -5.85 -3.46 19.07
CA LEU A 260 -4.44 -3.79 19.28
C LEU A 260 -3.68 -2.61 19.88
N ARG A 261 -3.97 -1.40 19.42
CA ARG A 261 -3.23 -0.19 19.77
C ARG A 261 -4.04 0.74 20.69
N ASN A 262 -5.22 0.29 21.08
CA ASN A 262 -6.09 0.92 22.07
C ASN A 262 -6.44 2.39 21.77
N GLY A 263 -6.97 2.65 20.56
CA GLY A 263 -7.41 4.01 20.26
C GLY A 263 -7.58 4.35 18.80
N LEU A 264 -7.58 5.66 18.55
CA LEU A 264 -7.67 6.23 17.20
C LEU A 264 -6.37 5.96 16.43
N ILE A 265 -6.50 5.43 15.23
CA ILE A 265 -5.39 5.32 14.28
C ILE A 265 -5.50 6.45 13.26
N GLN A 266 -4.65 7.44 13.47
CA GLN A 266 -4.48 8.60 12.60
C GLN A 266 -3.00 8.95 12.53
N SER A 267 -2.46 8.99 11.32
CA SER A 267 -1.02 9.20 11.05
C SER A 267 -0.10 8.01 11.38
N TYR A 268 -0.67 6.94 11.89
CA TYR A 268 0.00 5.65 12.08
C TYR A 268 -0.53 4.65 11.06
N VAL A 269 0.33 3.73 10.64
CA VAL A 269 0.00 2.74 9.61
C VAL A 269 -1.21 1.90 10.04
N HIS A 270 -2.20 1.78 9.15
CA HIS A 270 -3.40 0.98 9.39
C HIS A 270 -3.05 -0.51 9.54
N ASP A 271 -2.23 -1.03 8.63
CA ASP A 271 -1.78 -2.43 8.66
C ASP A 271 -1.00 -2.71 9.96
N PRO A 272 -1.47 -3.64 10.82
CA PRO A 272 -0.83 -3.88 12.11
C PRO A 272 0.58 -4.46 11.98
N ASP A 273 0.83 -5.34 11.01
CA ASP A 273 2.15 -5.94 10.85
C ASP A 273 3.17 -4.91 10.38
N ALA A 274 2.79 -4.03 9.43
CA ALA A 274 3.63 -2.92 8.99
C ALA A 274 3.88 -1.92 10.13
N ALA A 275 2.86 -1.60 10.95
CA ALA A 275 3.01 -0.71 12.10
C ALA A 275 3.99 -1.28 13.12
N PHE A 276 3.85 -2.56 13.47
CA PHE A 276 4.71 -3.23 14.45
C PHE A 276 6.13 -3.45 13.92
N LEU A 277 6.33 -3.49 12.61
CA LEU A 277 7.66 -3.46 11.97
C LEU A 277 8.26 -2.04 11.87
N GLY A 278 7.71 -1.05 12.59
CA GLY A 278 8.24 0.30 12.68
C GLY A 278 7.64 1.31 11.71
N GLY A 279 6.61 0.93 10.94
CA GLY A 279 5.88 1.84 10.05
C GLY A 279 6.54 2.10 8.69
N ILE A 280 7.84 1.80 8.52
CA ILE A 280 8.52 1.77 7.23
C ILE A 280 8.57 0.32 6.79
N SER A 281 7.52 -0.13 6.11
CA SER A 281 7.42 -1.52 5.67
C SER A 281 7.21 -1.61 4.16
N GLY A 282 7.72 -2.70 3.56
CA GLY A 282 7.63 -2.88 2.11
C GLY A 282 6.20 -3.12 1.61
N ASN A 283 5.32 -3.64 2.45
CA ASN A 283 3.96 -3.97 2.08
C ASN A 283 2.95 -2.83 2.29
N ALA A 284 3.25 -1.89 3.19
CA ALA A 284 2.38 -0.76 3.57
C ALA A 284 3.20 0.29 4.33
N GLY A 285 2.60 1.41 4.71
CA GLY A 285 3.21 2.43 5.57
C GLY A 285 3.43 3.79 4.92
N LEU A 286 3.25 3.89 3.61
CA LEU A 286 3.33 5.16 2.90
C LEU A 286 2.01 5.91 3.01
N PHE A 287 2.09 7.21 3.28
CA PHE A 287 0.98 8.15 3.26
C PHE A 287 1.17 9.13 2.11
N ALA A 288 0.09 9.49 1.42
CA ALA A 288 0.16 10.52 0.38
C ALA A 288 -1.19 11.15 0.07
N ASN A 289 -1.16 12.26 -0.69
CA ASN A 289 -2.30 12.79 -1.41
C ASN A 289 -2.39 12.21 -2.84
N ALA A 290 -3.51 12.43 -3.51
CA ALA A 290 -3.73 11.85 -4.85
C ALA A 290 -2.83 12.46 -5.93
N ARG A 291 -2.46 13.73 -5.80
CA ARG A 291 -1.60 14.43 -6.77
C ARG A 291 -0.18 13.86 -6.74
N ASP A 292 0.41 13.70 -5.57
CA ASP A 292 1.78 13.19 -5.43
C ASP A 292 1.86 11.73 -5.90
N VAL A 293 0.85 10.90 -5.58
CA VAL A 293 0.74 9.55 -6.16
C VAL A 293 0.69 9.62 -7.68
N ALA A 294 -0.17 10.48 -8.26
CA ALA A 294 -0.30 10.59 -9.71
C ALA A 294 1.00 11.05 -10.38
N THR A 295 1.77 11.92 -9.74
CA THR A 295 3.07 12.40 -10.25
C THR A 295 4.07 11.25 -10.37
N VAL A 296 4.18 10.37 -9.36
CA VAL A 296 5.01 9.17 -9.44
C VAL A 296 4.62 8.30 -10.64
N TYR A 297 3.33 8.05 -10.81
CA TYR A 297 2.88 7.18 -11.90
C TYR A 297 2.92 7.86 -13.28
N GLN A 298 2.83 9.19 -13.33
CA GLN A 298 3.06 9.93 -14.58
C GLN A 298 4.53 9.83 -15.03
N MET A 299 5.47 9.89 -14.10
CA MET A 299 6.89 9.65 -14.38
C MET A 299 7.10 8.24 -14.97
N LEU A 300 6.47 7.21 -14.41
CA LEU A 300 6.52 5.85 -14.95
C LEU A 300 5.87 5.76 -16.34
N LEU A 301 4.70 6.40 -16.53
CA LEU A 301 4.02 6.44 -17.83
C LEU A 301 4.86 7.12 -18.91
N ASN A 302 5.68 8.08 -18.53
CA ASN A 302 6.63 8.76 -19.41
C ASN A 302 7.98 8.01 -19.56
N ASN A 303 8.00 6.69 -19.27
CA ASN A 303 9.22 5.89 -19.35
C ASN A 303 10.37 6.42 -18.47
N GLY A 304 10.05 6.82 -17.25
CA GLY A 304 11.05 7.22 -16.26
C GLY A 304 11.49 8.69 -16.32
N GLU A 305 10.76 9.53 -17.05
CA GLU A 305 11.08 10.95 -17.21
C GLU A 305 9.90 11.85 -16.79
N LEU A 306 10.19 12.96 -16.13
CA LEU A 306 9.22 14.00 -15.82
C LEU A 306 9.94 15.35 -15.77
N ASP A 307 9.33 16.39 -16.35
CA ASP A 307 9.85 17.76 -16.39
C ASP A 307 11.32 17.80 -16.86
N GLU A 308 11.59 17.12 -18.00
CA GLU A 308 12.92 17.01 -18.64
C GLU A 308 14.00 16.34 -17.78
N LYS A 309 13.63 15.77 -16.64
CA LYS A 309 14.53 15.03 -15.75
C LYS A 309 14.24 13.53 -15.80
N ARG A 310 15.33 12.75 -15.95
CA ARG A 310 15.28 11.29 -15.93
C ARG A 310 15.54 10.74 -14.53
N TYR A 311 14.65 9.86 -14.09
CA TYR A 311 14.68 9.19 -12.80
C TYR A 311 15.02 7.72 -12.94
N LEU A 312 14.55 7.09 -14.03
CA LEU A 312 14.78 5.70 -14.43
C LEU A 312 15.03 5.63 -15.93
N SER A 313 15.75 4.61 -16.40
CA SER A 313 15.87 4.36 -17.83
C SER A 313 14.52 3.95 -18.43
N ALA A 314 14.35 4.20 -19.73
CA ALA A 314 13.15 3.79 -20.44
C ALA A 314 13.01 2.27 -20.46
N GLU A 315 14.13 1.55 -20.60
CA GLU A 315 14.23 0.10 -20.60
C GLU A 315 13.74 -0.50 -19.28
N THR A 316 14.17 0.06 -18.15
CA THR A 316 13.71 -0.36 -16.82
C THR A 316 12.22 -0.13 -16.66
N CYS A 317 11.71 1.05 -17.03
CA CYS A 317 10.29 1.34 -16.95
C CYS A 317 9.46 0.39 -17.81
N GLN A 318 9.85 0.16 -19.06
CA GLN A 318 9.17 -0.77 -19.97
C GLN A 318 9.19 -2.19 -19.42
N LEU A 319 10.35 -2.68 -18.96
CA LEU A 319 10.46 -4.02 -18.38
C LEU A 319 9.46 -4.21 -17.24
N PHE A 320 9.45 -3.32 -16.26
CA PHE A 320 8.61 -3.49 -15.06
C PHE A 320 7.11 -3.27 -15.31
N THR A 321 6.73 -2.41 -16.25
CA THR A 321 5.32 -2.09 -16.51
C THR A 321 4.66 -3.04 -17.52
N THR A 322 5.44 -3.71 -18.38
CA THR A 322 4.89 -4.58 -19.45
C THR A 322 5.02 -6.07 -19.14
N THR A 323 6.08 -6.50 -18.41
CA THR A 323 6.30 -7.90 -18.09
C THR A 323 5.19 -8.46 -17.21
N THR A 324 4.75 -9.68 -17.54
CA THR A 324 3.76 -10.44 -16.77
C THR A 324 4.34 -11.78 -16.35
N SER A 325 3.87 -12.32 -15.24
CA SER A 325 4.22 -13.66 -14.80
C SER A 325 3.74 -14.74 -15.80
N ALA A 326 4.31 -15.93 -15.73
CA ALA A 326 3.88 -17.06 -16.55
C ALA A 326 2.39 -17.42 -16.35
N SER A 327 1.85 -17.21 -15.15
CA SER A 327 0.42 -17.36 -14.86
C SER A 327 -0.45 -16.29 -15.51
N GLY A 328 0.14 -15.19 -16.01
CA GLY A 328 -0.56 -14.04 -16.59
C GLY A 328 -1.32 -13.19 -15.55
N ARG A 329 -1.21 -13.51 -14.24
CA ARG A 329 -2.02 -12.83 -13.22
C ARG A 329 -1.41 -11.52 -12.75
N ARG A 330 -0.07 -11.41 -12.66
CA ARG A 330 0.63 -10.23 -12.12
C ARG A 330 1.69 -9.71 -13.08
N GLY A 331 1.91 -8.40 -13.02
CA GLY A 331 3.13 -7.79 -13.53
C GLY A 331 4.26 -7.85 -12.51
N LEU A 332 5.44 -7.37 -12.87
CA LEU A 332 6.57 -7.21 -11.94
C LEU A 332 6.22 -6.19 -10.86
N GLY A 333 5.66 -6.67 -9.74
CA GLY A 333 5.16 -5.87 -8.62
C GLY A 333 3.80 -5.20 -8.84
N PHE A 334 3.37 -4.98 -10.08
CA PHE A 334 2.09 -4.36 -10.39
C PHE A 334 0.93 -5.36 -10.45
N ASP A 335 -0.26 -4.92 -10.10
CA ASP A 335 -1.52 -5.61 -10.43
C ASP A 335 -1.95 -5.23 -11.86
N LYS A 336 -2.73 -6.11 -12.49
CA LYS A 336 -3.19 -5.97 -13.88
C LYS A 336 -4.67 -6.34 -14.00
N PRO A 337 -5.36 -5.91 -15.06
CA PRO A 337 -6.71 -6.38 -15.36
C PRO A 337 -6.77 -7.91 -15.51
N VAL A 338 -7.83 -8.52 -14.98
CA VAL A 338 -8.08 -9.97 -15.12
C VAL A 338 -9.08 -10.19 -16.24
N LEU A 339 -8.59 -10.40 -17.47
CA LEU A 339 -9.46 -10.55 -18.66
C LEU A 339 -10.23 -11.86 -18.66
N SER A 340 -9.65 -12.95 -18.13
CA SER A 340 -10.30 -14.27 -18.04
C SER A 340 -11.47 -14.29 -17.05
N ASN A 341 -11.51 -13.36 -16.11
CA ASN A 341 -12.58 -13.23 -15.13
C ASN A 341 -12.84 -11.75 -14.79
N PRO A 342 -13.51 -10.99 -15.67
CA PRO A 342 -13.73 -9.55 -15.49
C PRO A 342 -14.44 -9.20 -14.19
N GLY A 343 -15.30 -10.08 -13.64
CA GLY A 343 -15.99 -9.88 -12.37
C GLY A 343 -15.06 -9.85 -11.14
N HIS A 344 -13.86 -10.42 -11.26
CA HIS A 344 -12.82 -10.41 -10.23
C HIS A 344 -11.65 -9.49 -10.60
N SER A 345 -11.75 -8.75 -11.70
CA SER A 345 -10.74 -7.75 -12.07
C SER A 345 -10.75 -6.58 -11.08
N PRO A 346 -9.58 -6.10 -10.66
CA PRO A 346 -9.47 -4.88 -9.87
C PRO A 346 -9.76 -3.61 -10.68
N CYS A 347 -9.81 -3.72 -12.02
CA CYS A 347 -10.09 -2.67 -12.98
C CYS A 347 -11.49 -2.80 -13.56
N CYS A 348 -11.97 -1.74 -14.22
CA CYS A 348 -13.21 -1.79 -14.98
C CYS A 348 -13.07 -2.66 -16.25
N ILE A 349 -14.20 -3.04 -16.84
CA ILE A 349 -14.25 -3.91 -18.02
C ILE A 349 -13.66 -3.26 -19.28
N SER A 350 -13.69 -1.93 -19.37
CA SER A 350 -13.12 -1.16 -20.49
C SER A 350 -11.59 -0.97 -20.38
N ALA A 351 -10.97 -1.40 -19.30
CA ALA A 351 -9.52 -1.25 -19.12
C ALA A 351 -8.76 -2.24 -20.02
N PRO A 352 -7.86 -1.77 -20.89
CA PRO A 352 -7.04 -2.67 -21.70
C PRO A 352 -6.03 -3.44 -20.82
N TYR A 353 -5.56 -4.59 -21.32
CA TYR A 353 -4.63 -5.45 -20.57
C TYR A 353 -3.28 -4.78 -20.26
N SER A 354 -2.91 -3.76 -21.05
CA SER A 354 -1.71 -2.94 -20.81
C SER A 354 -1.76 -2.12 -19.52
N VAL A 355 -2.95 -1.95 -18.93
CA VAL A 355 -3.11 -1.21 -17.66
C VAL A 355 -2.33 -1.89 -16.55
N TYR A 356 -1.66 -1.09 -15.74
CA TYR A 356 -0.93 -1.53 -14.56
C TYR A 356 -1.18 -0.58 -13.38
N GLY A 357 -1.02 -1.07 -12.18
CA GLY A 357 -1.23 -0.28 -10.98
C GLY A 357 -1.37 -1.13 -9.73
N HIS A 358 -2.06 -0.64 -8.73
CA HIS A 358 -2.35 -1.40 -7.52
C HIS A 358 -3.54 -0.83 -6.76
N THR A 359 -4.12 -1.63 -5.88
CA THR A 359 -5.14 -1.20 -4.93
C THR A 359 -4.59 -1.24 -3.51
N GLY A 360 -5.21 -0.46 -2.60
CA GLY A 360 -4.92 -0.49 -1.17
C GLY A 360 -6.14 -0.83 -0.33
N TYR A 361 -5.89 -1.49 0.80
CA TYR A 361 -6.91 -1.99 1.72
C TYR A 361 -7.76 -0.86 2.31
N THR A 362 -7.16 0.26 2.64
CA THR A 362 -7.80 1.47 3.18
C THR A 362 -8.77 2.15 2.19
N GLY A 363 -8.83 1.67 0.95
CA GLY A 363 -9.74 2.16 -0.08
C GLY A 363 -9.04 3.01 -1.14
N THR A 364 -7.79 2.76 -1.39
CA THR A 364 -6.95 3.47 -2.36
C THR A 364 -6.76 2.67 -3.65
N CYS A 365 -6.48 3.34 -4.76
CA CYS A 365 -5.93 2.73 -5.98
C CYS A 365 -5.23 3.77 -6.86
N CYS A 366 -4.30 3.28 -7.66
CA CYS A 366 -3.78 3.98 -8.82
C CYS A 366 -3.72 3.04 -10.01
N TRP A 367 -4.16 3.51 -11.17
CA TRP A 367 -4.14 2.77 -12.43
C TRP A 367 -3.57 3.64 -13.54
N VAL A 368 -2.64 3.08 -14.30
CA VAL A 368 -2.01 3.70 -15.46
C VAL A 368 -2.42 2.96 -16.72
N ASP A 369 -2.87 3.70 -17.70
CA ASP A 369 -3.16 3.18 -19.05
C ASP A 369 -2.19 3.80 -20.05
N PRO A 370 -1.17 3.05 -20.52
CA PRO A 370 -0.20 3.58 -21.48
C PRO A 370 -0.80 3.81 -22.87
N VAL A 371 -1.85 3.07 -23.26
CA VAL A 371 -2.51 3.22 -24.57
C VAL A 371 -3.25 4.56 -24.65
N ASN A 372 -4.00 4.89 -23.59
CA ASN A 372 -4.76 6.14 -23.53
C ASN A 372 -4.00 7.26 -22.82
N LYS A 373 -2.75 7.05 -22.41
CA LYS A 373 -1.94 8.03 -21.65
C LYS A 373 -2.68 8.59 -20.43
N LEU A 374 -3.25 7.69 -19.62
CA LEU A 374 -4.07 8.02 -18.44
C LEU A 374 -3.37 7.60 -17.16
N VAL A 375 -3.49 8.43 -16.14
CA VAL A 375 -3.27 8.08 -14.73
C VAL A 375 -4.56 8.35 -13.97
N TYR A 376 -5.07 7.37 -13.25
CA TYR A 376 -6.24 7.47 -12.39
C TYR A 376 -5.89 7.11 -10.95
N VAL A 377 -6.09 8.05 -10.04
CA VAL A 377 -5.89 7.87 -8.60
C VAL A 377 -7.21 8.08 -7.87
N PHE A 378 -7.50 7.18 -6.95
CA PHE A 378 -8.58 7.29 -5.99
C PHE A 378 -8.05 6.98 -4.59
N LEU A 379 -8.20 7.90 -3.65
CA LEU A 379 -7.80 7.73 -2.26
C LEU A 379 -9.00 7.95 -1.33
N SER A 380 -9.20 7.05 -0.38
CA SER A 380 -10.23 7.16 0.66
C SER A 380 -9.77 6.49 1.95
N ASN A 381 -10.46 6.77 3.05
CA ASN A 381 -10.30 6.09 4.33
C ASN A 381 -11.53 5.23 4.66
N ARG A 382 -11.87 4.29 3.75
CA ARG A 382 -13.06 3.43 3.88
C ARG A 382 -13.11 2.60 5.16
N THR A 383 -11.96 2.40 5.79
CA THR A 383 -11.81 1.65 7.03
C THR A 383 -12.29 2.42 8.26
N TYR A 384 -12.51 3.74 8.14
CA TYR A 384 -13.07 4.55 9.22
C TYR A 384 -14.60 4.42 9.28
N PRO A 385 -15.21 4.26 10.46
CA PRO A 385 -14.61 4.24 11.81
C PRO A 385 -14.12 2.85 12.24
N ASN A 386 -14.44 1.81 11.49
CA ASN A 386 -14.07 0.42 11.77
C ASN A 386 -13.93 -0.38 10.47
N ASP A 387 -13.20 -1.48 10.57
CA ASP A 387 -12.82 -2.35 9.46
C ASP A 387 -13.93 -3.37 9.08
N GLY A 388 -15.17 -2.96 9.20
CA GLY A 388 -16.34 -3.78 8.90
C GLY A 388 -16.49 -4.15 7.42
N VAL A 389 -17.74 -4.30 6.98
CA VAL A 389 -18.06 -4.69 5.61
C VAL A 389 -17.45 -3.74 4.59
N ASN A 390 -16.65 -4.27 3.66
CA ASN A 390 -16.04 -3.51 2.58
C ASN A 390 -17.09 -3.09 1.52
N LYS A 391 -17.86 -2.05 1.83
CA LYS A 391 -18.87 -1.49 0.92
C LYS A 391 -18.24 -0.95 -0.37
N LEU A 392 -16.98 -0.42 -0.31
CA LEU A 392 -16.29 0.12 -1.47
C LEU A 392 -16.15 -0.94 -2.57
N SER A 393 -15.69 -2.15 -2.20
CA SER A 393 -15.56 -3.27 -3.13
C SER A 393 -16.92 -3.83 -3.53
N LYS A 394 -17.84 -4.03 -2.57
CA LYS A 394 -19.20 -4.56 -2.87
C LYS A 394 -19.96 -3.68 -3.88
N MET A 395 -19.82 -2.37 -3.79
CA MET A 395 -20.45 -1.41 -4.70
C MET A 395 -19.64 -1.14 -5.96
N GLY A 396 -18.41 -1.67 -6.07
CA GLY A 396 -17.53 -1.49 -7.22
C GLY A 396 -17.19 -0.03 -7.52
N ILE A 397 -17.01 0.82 -6.51
CA ILE A 397 -16.89 2.29 -6.71
C ILE A 397 -15.64 2.61 -7.56
N ARG A 398 -14.48 2.03 -7.28
CA ARG A 398 -13.23 2.28 -8.02
C ARG A 398 -13.35 1.91 -9.49
N PRO A 399 -13.80 0.70 -9.89
CA PRO A 399 -14.01 0.36 -11.30
C PRO A 399 -15.16 1.14 -11.95
N LYS A 400 -16.22 1.54 -11.21
CA LYS A 400 -17.26 2.43 -11.76
C LYS A 400 -16.73 3.80 -12.15
N ILE A 401 -15.89 4.41 -11.32
CA ILE A 401 -15.23 5.67 -11.65
C ILE A 401 -14.32 5.47 -12.87
N GLN A 402 -13.51 4.43 -12.89
CA GLN A 402 -12.64 4.10 -14.01
C GLN A 402 -13.44 3.90 -15.32
N GLU A 403 -14.59 3.26 -15.28
CA GLU A 403 -15.48 3.08 -16.44
C GLU A 403 -16.02 4.42 -16.97
N VAL A 404 -16.35 5.37 -16.08
CA VAL A 404 -16.74 6.74 -16.48
C VAL A 404 -15.59 7.44 -17.21
N ILE A 405 -14.34 7.26 -16.74
CA ILE A 405 -13.16 7.82 -17.39
C ILE A 405 -13.06 7.31 -18.83
N TYR A 406 -13.12 6.00 -19.06
CA TYR A 406 -13.06 5.42 -20.41
C TYR A 406 -14.20 5.89 -21.32
N LYS A 407 -15.43 5.94 -20.79
CA LYS A 407 -16.61 6.48 -21.53
C LYS A 407 -16.48 7.95 -21.86
N SER A 408 -15.61 8.68 -21.16
CA SER A 408 -15.36 10.11 -21.39
C SER A 408 -14.28 10.39 -22.44
N ILE A 409 -13.46 9.39 -22.77
CA ILE A 409 -12.45 9.48 -23.85
C ILE A 409 -13.14 9.38 -25.22
N LYS A 410 -14.15 8.54 -25.32
CA LYS A 410 -15.00 8.37 -26.50
C LYS A 410 -16.02 9.52 -26.53
#